data_4b78f7805fc33ede1705e44cd0b6f0c8
#
_entry.id   4b78f7805fc33ede1705e44cd0b6f0c8
#
_cell.length_a   1.000
_cell.length_b   1.000
_cell.length_c   1.000
_cell.angle_alpha   90.00
_cell.angle_beta   90.00
_cell.angle_gamma   90.00
#
_symmetry.space_group_name_H-M   'P 1'
#
loop_
_entity.id
_entity.type
_entity.pdbx_description
1 polymer ?
#
loop_
_entity_poly.entity_id
_entity_poly.type
_entity_poly.pdbx_seq_one_letter_code
_entity_poly.pdbx_strand_id
1 'polypeptide(L)'
;MFLVGFSVVFFLLIFGISDGSVLFRGMPVATGCVILIFFLQWLAFVPACLLKTEKFYDLMGALTFITVCLLSLVLVYRFDSRSFLLSTFLIIWASRLGWFLFSRMKISDGDSRFDAIKINPSRFLLVWTMQGVWVTVCLSPVLATITGKSEVSLSFVDAPGIFLASVGFFIEVVADHQKRLHRDKYGAEMFICSGLWRYSRHPNYFGEIIFWLGIVLIALPAMSGFSYISAIVPIFVYLLLTRVSGTRLLEKAAGIKWGDDPLYQKYVAETPLLWPKIQ
;
A
#
# COMPACT_ATOMS: atom_id res chain seq x y z
N MET A 1 23.82 -0.47 -8.05
CA MET A 1 23.73 -1.46 -6.96
C MET A 1 22.34 -1.57 -6.35
N PHE A 2 21.68 -0.49 -5.95
CA PHE A 2 20.33 -0.52 -5.34
C PHE A 2 19.24 -1.12 -6.26
N LEU A 3 19.18 -0.71 -7.54
CA LEU A 3 18.20 -1.23 -8.52
C LEU A 3 18.38 -2.73 -8.79
N VAL A 4 19.62 -3.20 -8.87
CA VAL A 4 19.90 -4.64 -9.09
C VAL A 4 19.44 -5.46 -7.88
N GLY A 5 19.78 -5.00 -6.66
CA GLY A 5 19.34 -5.67 -5.44
C GLY A 5 17.81 -5.73 -5.32
N PHE A 6 17.12 -4.63 -5.64
CA PHE A 6 15.66 -4.57 -5.65
C PHE A 6 15.05 -5.54 -6.67
N SER A 7 15.58 -5.58 -7.90
CA SER A 7 15.11 -6.51 -8.93
C SER A 7 15.28 -7.97 -8.50
N VAL A 8 16.42 -8.32 -7.90
CA VAL A 8 16.66 -9.68 -7.39
C VAL A 8 15.63 -10.06 -6.31
N VAL A 9 15.40 -9.19 -5.33
CA VAL A 9 14.41 -9.44 -4.27
C VAL A 9 13.00 -9.59 -4.86
N PHE A 10 12.65 -8.76 -5.85
CA PHE A 10 11.35 -8.84 -6.52
C PHE A 10 11.17 -10.15 -7.29
N PHE A 11 12.18 -10.60 -8.04
CA PHE A 11 12.14 -11.91 -8.70
C PHE A 11 12.07 -13.07 -7.72
N LEU A 12 12.82 -13.03 -6.63
CA LEU A 12 12.74 -14.04 -5.57
C LEU A 12 11.35 -14.07 -4.91
N LEU A 13 10.70 -12.91 -4.76
CA LEU A 13 9.33 -12.83 -4.25
C LEU A 13 8.35 -13.54 -5.17
N ILE A 14 8.40 -13.23 -6.49
CA ILE A 14 7.53 -13.87 -7.48
C ILE A 14 7.79 -15.37 -7.51
N PHE A 15 9.04 -15.79 -7.52
CA PHE A 15 9.42 -17.20 -7.44
C PHE A 15 8.84 -17.85 -6.19
N GLY A 16 9.01 -17.23 -5.02
CA GLY A 16 8.56 -17.76 -3.73
C GLY A 16 7.06 -17.99 -3.65
N ILE A 17 6.25 -17.02 -4.06
CA ILE A 17 4.79 -17.18 -4.08
C ILE A 17 4.31 -18.16 -5.15
N SER A 18 5.08 -18.34 -6.22
CA SER A 18 4.74 -19.22 -7.34
C SER A 18 5.09 -20.68 -7.05
N ASP A 19 6.21 -20.94 -6.38
CA ASP A 19 6.67 -22.29 -6.04
C ASP A 19 5.67 -23.06 -5.16
N GLY A 20 5.07 -22.37 -4.17
CA GLY A 20 4.02 -22.94 -3.30
C GLY A 20 2.61 -22.93 -3.88
N SER A 21 2.38 -22.33 -5.06
CA SER A 21 1.04 -22.10 -5.62
C SER A 21 0.45 -23.33 -6.29
N VAL A 22 -0.88 -23.50 -6.18
CA VAL A 22 -1.62 -24.46 -7.00
C VAL A 22 -1.55 -24.10 -8.47
N LEU A 23 -1.68 -25.08 -9.34
CA LEU A 23 -1.60 -24.92 -10.78
C LEU A 23 -3.01 -24.76 -11.39
N PHE A 24 -3.16 -23.79 -12.28
CA PHE A 24 -4.31 -23.66 -13.17
C PHE A 24 -3.83 -23.75 -14.62
N ARG A 25 -4.28 -24.78 -15.34
CA ARG A 25 -3.85 -25.09 -16.73
C ARG A 25 -2.32 -25.18 -16.88
N GLY A 26 -1.64 -25.75 -15.90
CA GLY A 26 -0.17 -25.93 -15.92
C GLY A 26 0.65 -24.72 -15.45
N MET A 27 0.05 -23.57 -15.15
CA MET A 27 0.71 -22.37 -14.64
C MET A 27 0.37 -22.12 -13.17
N PRO A 28 1.33 -21.76 -12.30
CA PRO A 28 1.01 -21.33 -10.93
C PRO A 28 0.03 -20.16 -10.94
N VAL A 29 -1.04 -20.25 -10.13
CA VAL A 29 -2.06 -19.19 -10.07
C VAL A 29 -1.43 -17.87 -9.61
N ALA A 30 -0.49 -17.90 -8.67
CA ALA A 30 0.21 -16.70 -8.22
C ALA A 30 0.96 -16.01 -9.38
N THR A 31 1.64 -16.78 -10.25
CA THR A 31 2.28 -16.21 -11.46
C THR A 31 1.26 -15.56 -12.39
N GLY A 32 0.13 -16.21 -12.63
CA GLY A 32 -0.97 -15.64 -13.42
C GLY A 32 -1.51 -14.34 -12.81
N CYS A 33 -1.63 -14.27 -11.48
CA CYS A 33 -2.01 -13.05 -10.76
C CYS A 33 -1.01 -11.92 -10.97
N VAL A 34 0.30 -12.20 -10.89
CA VAL A 34 1.35 -11.19 -11.16
C VAL A 34 1.28 -10.68 -12.60
N ILE A 35 1.14 -11.57 -13.57
CA ILE A 35 0.97 -11.17 -14.98
C ILE A 35 -0.25 -10.26 -15.14
N LEU A 36 -1.36 -10.61 -14.52
CA LEU A 36 -2.59 -9.81 -14.55
C LEU A 36 -2.40 -8.43 -13.90
N ILE A 37 -1.67 -8.33 -12.79
CA ILE A 37 -1.35 -7.04 -12.16
C ILE A 37 -0.68 -6.11 -13.18
N PHE A 38 0.41 -6.54 -13.83
CA PHE A 38 1.11 -5.71 -14.79
C PHE A 38 0.26 -5.43 -16.04
N PHE A 39 -0.49 -6.40 -16.51
CA PHE A 39 -1.42 -6.23 -17.63
C PHE A 39 -2.44 -5.11 -17.33
N LEU A 40 -3.08 -5.12 -16.16
CA LEU A 40 -4.05 -4.09 -15.77
C LEU A 40 -3.40 -2.70 -15.65
N GLN A 41 -2.18 -2.61 -15.09
CA GLN A 41 -1.45 -1.36 -14.98
C GLN A 41 -1.08 -0.79 -16.35
N TRP A 42 -0.58 -1.62 -17.25
CA TRP A 42 -0.19 -1.18 -18.60
C TRP A 42 -1.41 -0.89 -19.47
N LEU A 43 -2.50 -1.64 -19.31
CA LEU A 43 -3.76 -1.32 -19.99
C LEU A 43 -4.29 0.05 -19.58
N ALA A 44 -4.26 0.37 -18.28
CA ALA A 44 -4.68 1.68 -17.77
C ALA A 44 -3.70 2.80 -18.12
N PHE A 45 -2.40 2.51 -18.26
CA PHE A 45 -1.39 3.45 -18.73
C PHE A 45 -1.72 4.01 -20.13
N VAL A 46 -2.28 3.20 -21.03
CA VAL A 46 -2.54 3.63 -22.42
C VAL A 46 -3.45 4.87 -22.45
N PRO A 47 -4.69 4.85 -21.91
CA PRO A 47 -5.54 6.05 -21.90
C PRO A 47 -4.93 7.17 -21.02
N ALA A 48 -4.25 6.86 -19.92
CA ALA A 48 -3.59 7.86 -19.09
C ALA A 48 -2.52 8.64 -19.86
N CYS A 49 -1.72 7.94 -20.68
CA CYS A 49 -0.67 8.52 -21.51
C CYS A 49 -1.26 9.37 -22.64
N LEU A 50 -2.29 8.87 -23.33
CA LEU A 50 -2.97 9.60 -24.41
C LEU A 50 -3.63 10.87 -23.93
N LEU A 51 -4.28 10.82 -22.77
CA LEU A 51 -4.99 11.96 -22.16
C LEU A 51 -4.06 12.82 -21.28
N LYS A 52 -2.79 12.44 -21.09
CA LYS A 52 -1.80 13.09 -20.22
C LYS A 52 -2.36 13.33 -18.82
N THR A 53 -3.00 12.31 -18.22
CA THR A 53 -3.69 12.42 -16.93
C THR A 53 -3.28 11.33 -15.97
N GLU A 54 -3.15 11.68 -14.68
CA GLU A 54 -2.90 10.77 -13.56
C GLU A 54 -4.16 10.56 -12.69
N LYS A 55 -5.29 11.19 -13.03
CA LYS A 55 -6.48 11.30 -12.15
C LYS A 55 -7.05 9.96 -11.67
N PHE A 56 -6.84 8.88 -12.40
CA PHE A 56 -7.29 7.55 -12.02
C PHE A 56 -6.16 6.59 -11.63
N TYR A 57 -4.92 7.08 -11.47
CA TYR A 57 -3.76 6.27 -11.12
C TYR A 57 -3.98 5.48 -9.82
N ASP A 58 -4.28 6.17 -8.72
CA ASP A 58 -4.50 5.55 -7.42
C ASP A 58 -5.74 4.62 -7.41
N LEU A 59 -6.81 5.01 -8.13
CA LEU A 59 -8.00 4.19 -8.26
C LEU A 59 -7.70 2.86 -8.97
N MET A 60 -6.88 2.88 -10.02
CA MET A 60 -6.48 1.67 -10.73
C MET A 60 -5.61 0.76 -9.86
N GLY A 61 -4.77 1.31 -8.99
CA GLY A 61 -4.06 0.54 -7.98
C GLY A 61 -5.03 -0.22 -7.07
N ALA A 62 -6.02 0.47 -6.51
CA ALA A 62 -7.03 -0.13 -5.63
C ALA A 62 -7.86 -1.20 -6.37
N LEU A 63 -8.33 -0.90 -7.57
CA LEU A 63 -9.08 -1.86 -8.38
C LEU A 63 -8.25 -3.10 -8.73
N THR A 64 -6.94 -2.94 -8.97
CA THR A 64 -6.04 -4.07 -9.24
C THR A 64 -5.92 -4.98 -8.01
N PHE A 65 -5.76 -4.42 -6.80
CA PHE A 65 -5.78 -5.20 -5.55
C PHE A 65 -7.05 -6.04 -5.42
N ILE A 66 -8.21 -5.40 -5.59
CA ILE A 66 -9.52 -6.05 -5.43
C ILE A 66 -9.72 -7.13 -6.50
N THR A 67 -9.48 -6.79 -7.77
CA THR A 67 -9.69 -7.70 -8.90
C THR A 67 -8.84 -8.95 -8.77
N VAL A 68 -7.53 -8.80 -8.49
CA VAL A 68 -6.61 -9.92 -8.40
C VAL A 68 -6.89 -10.78 -7.17
N CYS A 69 -7.24 -10.18 -6.04
CA CYS A 69 -7.64 -10.90 -4.84
C CYS A 69 -8.89 -11.75 -5.09
N LEU A 70 -9.96 -11.17 -5.64
CA LEU A 70 -11.20 -11.88 -5.93
C LEU A 70 -10.99 -12.98 -6.98
N LEU A 71 -10.24 -12.68 -8.04
CA LEU A 71 -9.95 -13.67 -9.08
C LEU A 71 -9.15 -14.86 -8.51
N SER A 72 -8.16 -14.62 -7.66
CA SER A 72 -7.37 -15.70 -7.03
C SER A 72 -8.25 -16.62 -6.17
N LEU A 73 -9.20 -16.07 -5.39
CA LEU A 73 -10.16 -16.86 -4.62
C LEU A 73 -11.03 -17.76 -5.52
N VAL A 74 -11.52 -17.22 -6.64
CA VAL A 74 -12.37 -17.95 -7.58
C VAL A 74 -11.58 -19.02 -8.31
N LEU A 75 -10.37 -18.72 -8.80
CA LEU A 75 -9.53 -19.67 -9.56
C LEU A 75 -9.07 -20.85 -8.73
N VAL A 76 -8.80 -20.63 -7.44
CA VAL A 76 -8.35 -21.69 -6.52
C VAL A 76 -9.55 -22.36 -5.83
N TYR A 77 -10.73 -21.72 -5.91
CA TYR A 77 -11.92 -22.14 -5.13
C TYR A 77 -11.64 -22.20 -3.62
N ARG A 78 -10.91 -21.15 -3.12
CA ARG A 78 -10.42 -21.07 -1.76
C ARG A 78 -11.34 -20.19 -0.90
N PHE A 79 -12.07 -20.81 0.02
CA PHE A 79 -13.02 -20.12 0.90
C PHE A 79 -12.82 -20.48 2.38
N ASP A 80 -11.61 -20.89 2.76
CA ASP A 80 -11.28 -21.08 4.16
C ASP A 80 -11.31 -19.76 4.94
N SER A 81 -11.43 -19.86 6.27
CA SER A 81 -11.62 -18.70 7.14
C SER A 81 -10.45 -17.70 7.09
N ARG A 82 -9.20 -18.17 6.89
CA ARG A 82 -8.01 -17.33 6.81
C ARG A 82 -7.98 -16.54 5.50
N SER A 83 -8.17 -17.23 4.38
CA SER A 83 -8.23 -16.60 3.06
C SER A 83 -9.36 -15.58 2.98
N PHE A 84 -10.54 -15.90 3.55
CA PHE A 84 -11.66 -14.98 3.62
C PHE A 84 -11.34 -13.74 4.46
N LEU A 85 -10.74 -13.91 5.65
CA LEU A 85 -10.37 -12.80 6.53
C LEU A 85 -9.35 -11.86 5.88
N LEU A 86 -8.26 -12.42 5.31
CA LEU A 86 -7.23 -11.63 4.63
C LEU A 86 -7.79 -10.86 3.44
N SER A 87 -8.63 -11.51 2.64
CA SER A 87 -9.30 -10.87 1.50
C SER A 87 -10.22 -9.75 1.95
N THR A 88 -10.95 -9.95 3.05
CA THR A 88 -11.84 -8.92 3.61
C THR A 88 -11.06 -7.70 4.07
N PHE A 89 -9.98 -7.86 4.84
CA PHE A 89 -9.11 -6.76 5.24
C PHE A 89 -8.55 -6.01 4.02
N LEU A 90 -8.03 -6.76 3.05
CA LEU A 90 -7.45 -6.18 1.84
C LEU A 90 -8.48 -5.37 1.03
N ILE A 91 -9.67 -5.94 0.80
CA ILE A 91 -10.73 -5.30 0.00
C ILE A 91 -11.23 -4.04 0.70
N ILE A 92 -11.46 -4.09 2.02
CA ILE A 92 -11.88 -2.92 2.79
C ILE A 92 -10.81 -1.83 2.72
N TRP A 93 -9.54 -2.18 2.96
CA TRP A 93 -8.43 -1.23 2.90
C TRP A 93 -8.25 -0.62 1.51
N ALA A 94 -8.22 -1.44 0.46
CA ALA A 94 -8.05 -0.97 -0.91
C ALA A 94 -9.23 -0.11 -1.39
N SER A 95 -10.47 -0.50 -1.07
CA SER A 95 -11.68 0.27 -1.41
C SER A 95 -11.66 1.65 -0.74
N ARG A 96 -11.33 1.70 0.54
CA ARG A 96 -11.25 2.94 1.30
C ARG A 96 -10.13 3.85 0.78
N LEU A 97 -8.92 3.30 0.57
CA LEU A 97 -7.78 4.07 0.07
C LEU A 97 -8.04 4.61 -1.34
N GLY A 98 -8.52 3.74 -2.24
CA GLY A 98 -8.85 4.13 -3.61
C GLY A 98 -9.92 5.23 -3.66
N TRP A 99 -10.99 5.11 -2.86
CA TRP A 99 -12.02 6.13 -2.77
C TRP A 99 -11.50 7.45 -2.20
N PHE A 100 -10.69 7.39 -1.13
CA PHE A 100 -10.11 8.57 -0.51
C PHE A 100 -9.21 9.34 -1.47
N LEU A 101 -8.28 8.65 -2.14
CA LEU A 101 -7.35 9.26 -3.08
C LEU A 101 -8.06 9.78 -4.33
N PHE A 102 -9.00 9.03 -4.89
CA PHE A 102 -9.80 9.46 -6.04
C PHE A 102 -10.65 10.68 -5.72
N SER A 103 -11.30 10.71 -4.54
CA SER A 103 -12.09 11.85 -4.11
C SER A 103 -11.22 13.11 -3.93
N ARG A 104 -10.02 12.97 -3.41
CA ARG A 104 -9.03 14.05 -3.30
C ARG A 104 -8.64 14.59 -4.67
N MET A 105 -8.40 13.72 -5.65
CA MET A 105 -8.03 14.12 -7.02
C MET A 105 -9.14 14.85 -7.76
N LYS A 106 -10.41 14.62 -7.44
CA LYS A 106 -11.54 15.38 -8.00
C LYS A 106 -11.60 16.83 -7.49
N ILE A 107 -11.11 17.08 -6.27
CA ILE A 107 -11.13 18.40 -5.64
C ILE A 107 -9.87 19.21 -6.00
N SER A 108 -8.73 18.54 -6.16
CA SER A 108 -7.47 19.15 -6.59
C SER A 108 -7.38 19.12 -8.12
N ASP A 109 -6.77 20.16 -8.71
CA ASP A 109 -6.56 20.22 -10.17
C ASP A 109 -5.40 19.32 -10.66
N GLY A 110 -5.26 18.14 -10.05
CA GLY A 110 -4.21 17.15 -10.35
C GLY A 110 -3.17 17.03 -9.24
N ASP A 111 -2.16 16.21 -9.49
CA ASP A 111 -1.01 16.01 -8.61
C ASP A 111 0.25 16.57 -9.30
N SER A 112 0.78 17.67 -8.79
CA SER A 112 1.96 18.37 -9.35
C SER A 112 3.20 17.47 -9.48
N ARG A 113 3.28 16.37 -8.73
CA ARG A 113 4.37 15.38 -8.87
C ARG A 113 4.39 14.73 -10.24
N PHE A 114 3.24 14.61 -10.88
CA PHE A 114 3.07 14.00 -12.20
C PHE A 114 3.26 14.98 -13.36
N ASP A 115 3.26 16.29 -13.14
CA ASP A 115 3.29 17.28 -14.23
C ASP A 115 4.48 17.11 -15.17
N ALA A 116 5.67 16.91 -14.63
CA ALA A 116 6.86 16.63 -15.43
C ALA A 116 6.95 15.17 -15.93
N ILE A 117 6.29 14.24 -15.24
CA ILE A 117 6.37 12.79 -15.53
C ILE A 117 5.45 12.44 -16.69
N LYS A 118 4.20 12.92 -16.69
CA LYS A 118 3.17 12.58 -17.69
C LYS A 118 3.47 13.13 -19.10
N ILE A 119 4.41 14.08 -19.21
CA ILE A 119 4.88 14.61 -20.51
C ILE A 119 5.76 13.59 -21.23
N ASN A 120 6.53 12.77 -20.47
CA ASN A 120 7.44 11.78 -21.04
C ASN A 120 6.82 10.38 -20.90
N PRO A 121 6.38 9.73 -22.00
CA PRO A 121 5.71 8.43 -21.96
C PRO A 121 6.53 7.34 -21.26
N SER A 122 7.85 7.30 -21.46
CA SER A 122 8.71 6.27 -20.83
C SER A 122 8.80 6.45 -19.31
N ARG A 123 8.90 7.69 -18.81
CA ARG A 123 8.88 7.98 -17.37
C ARG A 123 7.50 7.67 -16.79
N PHE A 124 6.45 7.97 -17.51
CA PHE A 124 5.09 7.72 -17.06
C PHE A 124 4.79 6.21 -17.04
N LEU A 125 5.23 5.45 -18.05
CA LEU A 125 5.16 3.98 -18.05
C LEU A 125 5.92 3.37 -16.86
N LEU A 126 7.11 3.92 -16.53
CA LEU A 126 7.86 3.47 -15.37
C LEU A 126 7.06 3.62 -14.08
N VAL A 127 6.36 4.75 -13.89
CA VAL A 127 5.54 4.98 -12.69
C VAL A 127 4.37 3.98 -12.62
N TRP A 128 3.69 3.71 -13.72
CA TRP A 128 2.65 2.66 -13.78
C TRP A 128 3.21 1.26 -13.50
N THR A 129 4.40 0.97 -14.01
CA THR A 129 5.10 -0.29 -13.73
C THR A 129 5.47 -0.40 -12.24
N MET A 130 5.94 0.69 -11.64
CA MET A 130 6.24 0.73 -10.19
C MET A 130 4.99 0.54 -9.32
N GLN A 131 3.82 0.99 -9.78
CA GLN A 131 2.56 0.67 -9.11
C GLN A 131 2.26 -0.84 -9.18
N GLY A 132 2.50 -1.48 -10.32
CA GLY A 132 2.39 -2.94 -10.45
C GLY A 132 3.31 -3.69 -9.49
N VAL A 133 4.55 -3.21 -9.35
CA VAL A 133 5.51 -3.74 -8.37
C VAL A 133 4.99 -3.58 -6.95
N TRP A 134 4.50 -2.40 -6.58
CA TRP A 134 3.93 -2.13 -5.25
C TRP A 134 2.74 -3.04 -4.95
N VAL A 135 1.78 -3.17 -5.89
CA VAL A 135 0.63 -4.08 -5.76
C VAL A 135 1.11 -5.52 -5.57
N THR A 136 2.07 -5.98 -6.39
CA THR A 136 2.59 -7.36 -6.31
C THR A 136 3.22 -7.64 -4.96
N VAL A 137 4.07 -6.74 -4.46
CA VAL A 137 4.73 -6.92 -3.16
C VAL A 137 3.70 -6.94 -2.05
N CYS A 138 2.83 -5.93 -1.95
CA CYS A 138 1.84 -5.83 -0.89
C CYS A 138 0.81 -6.98 -0.92
N LEU A 139 0.42 -7.44 -2.11
CA LEU A 139 -0.53 -8.54 -2.26
C LEU A 139 0.10 -9.92 -1.99
N SER A 140 1.42 -10.04 -2.01
CA SER A 140 2.12 -11.32 -1.95
C SER A 140 1.77 -12.20 -0.73
N PRO A 141 1.59 -11.70 0.53
CA PRO A 141 1.17 -12.54 1.65
C PRO A 141 -0.23 -13.13 1.45
N VAL A 142 -1.13 -12.32 0.91
CA VAL A 142 -2.52 -12.75 0.63
C VAL A 142 -2.53 -13.78 -0.49
N LEU A 143 -1.79 -13.55 -1.57
CA LEU A 143 -1.65 -14.51 -2.67
C LEU A 143 -1.00 -15.82 -2.21
N ALA A 144 0.06 -15.76 -1.40
CA ALA A 144 0.70 -16.95 -0.85
C ALA A 144 -0.28 -17.80 -0.04
N THR A 145 -1.19 -17.15 0.72
CA THR A 145 -2.24 -17.84 1.49
C THR A 145 -3.31 -18.42 0.58
N ILE A 146 -3.89 -17.62 -0.32
CA ILE A 146 -5.01 -18.06 -1.17
C ILE A 146 -4.56 -19.14 -2.14
N THR A 147 -3.40 -18.97 -2.77
CA THR A 147 -2.93 -19.87 -3.84
C THR A 147 -2.07 -21.03 -3.32
N GLY A 148 -1.72 -21.04 -2.04
CA GLY A 148 -0.94 -22.11 -1.43
C GLY A 148 -1.63 -23.47 -1.51
N LYS A 149 -0.86 -24.57 -1.48
CA LYS A 149 -1.39 -25.94 -1.60
C LYS A 149 -2.15 -26.40 -0.36
N SER A 150 -1.83 -25.84 0.82
CA SER A 150 -2.43 -26.24 2.09
C SER A 150 -3.45 -25.21 2.58
N GLU A 151 -4.55 -25.73 3.15
CA GLU A 151 -5.51 -24.91 3.89
C GLU A 151 -5.14 -24.88 5.36
N VAL A 152 -5.00 -23.71 5.93
CA VAL A 152 -4.68 -23.53 7.34
C VAL A 152 -5.75 -22.64 7.97
N SER A 153 -6.65 -23.23 8.74
CA SER A 153 -7.72 -22.53 9.44
C SER A 153 -7.17 -21.51 10.44
N LEU A 154 -7.98 -20.50 10.76
CA LEU A 154 -7.68 -19.53 11.81
C LEU A 154 -7.57 -20.22 13.19
N SER A 155 -6.68 -19.68 14.00
CA SER A 155 -6.45 -20.13 15.37
C SER A 155 -6.12 -18.97 16.30
N PHE A 156 -5.89 -19.21 17.58
CA PHE A 156 -5.48 -18.16 18.54
C PHE A 156 -4.16 -17.47 18.18
N VAL A 157 -3.29 -18.13 17.42
CA VAL A 157 -2.02 -17.55 16.94
C VAL A 157 -2.25 -16.35 16.02
N ASP A 158 -3.42 -16.25 15.39
CA ASP A 158 -3.76 -15.17 14.47
C ASP A 158 -4.25 -13.91 15.19
N ALA A 159 -4.64 -14.00 16.47
CA ALA A 159 -5.21 -12.89 17.22
C ALA A 159 -4.32 -11.62 17.25
N PRO A 160 -2.99 -11.71 17.47
CA PRO A 160 -2.11 -10.53 17.37
C PRO A 160 -2.12 -9.90 15.98
N GLY A 161 -2.12 -10.70 14.90
CA GLY A 161 -2.18 -10.22 13.53
C GLY A 161 -3.51 -9.50 13.24
N ILE A 162 -4.63 -10.08 13.65
CA ILE A 162 -5.97 -9.49 13.51
C ILE A 162 -6.04 -8.16 14.27
N PHE A 163 -5.53 -8.14 15.51
CA PHE A 163 -5.48 -6.91 16.32
C PHE A 163 -4.66 -5.81 15.65
N LEU A 164 -3.45 -6.12 15.20
CA LEU A 164 -2.57 -5.14 14.55
C LEU A 164 -3.15 -4.64 13.23
N ALA A 165 -3.70 -5.53 12.39
CA ALA A 165 -4.35 -5.12 11.15
C ALA A 165 -5.54 -4.17 11.42
N SER A 166 -6.37 -4.50 12.41
CA SER A 166 -7.52 -3.67 12.78
C SER A 166 -7.09 -2.31 13.33
N VAL A 167 -6.14 -2.28 14.27
CA VAL A 167 -5.64 -1.04 14.88
C VAL A 167 -4.93 -0.18 13.84
N GLY A 168 -4.06 -0.78 13.02
CA GLY A 168 -3.35 -0.07 11.96
C GLY A 168 -4.30 0.58 10.97
N PHE A 169 -5.29 -0.15 10.48
CA PHE A 169 -6.35 0.37 9.61
C PHE A 169 -7.12 1.51 10.27
N PHE A 170 -7.51 1.36 11.53
CA PHE A 170 -8.25 2.39 12.26
C PHE A 170 -7.42 3.67 12.44
N ILE A 171 -6.15 3.56 12.82
CA ILE A 171 -5.23 4.71 12.94
C ILE A 171 -5.11 5.44 11.59
N GLU A 172 -4.94 4.71 10.49
CA GLU A 172 -4.83 5.29 9.15
C GLU A 172 -6.11 6.06 8.77
N VAL A 173 -7.29 5.45 8.95
CA VAL A 173 -8.59 6.07 8.65
C VAL A 173 -8.81 7.34 9.48
N VAL A 174 -8.57 7.28 10.79
CA VAL A 174 -8.76 8.42 11.69
C VAL A 174 -7.78 9.55 11.37
N ALA A 175 -6.51 9.23 11.12
CA ALA A 175 -5.49 10.22 10.78
C ALA A 175 -5.85 10.98 9.48
N ASP A 176 -6.22 10.25 8.44
CA ASP A 176 -6.63 10.85 7.16
C ASP A 176 -7.90 11.68 7.31
N HIS A 177 -8.87 11.21 8.10
CA HIS A 177 -10.09 11.96 8.40
C HIS A 177 -9.80 13.26 9.16
N GLN A 178 -8.95 13.21 10.19
CA GLN A 178 -8.52 14.40 10.92
C GLN A 178 -7.83 15.41 10.01
N LYS A 179 -6.94 14.95 9.12
CA LYS A 179 -6.25 15.80 8.17
C LYS A 179 -7.20 16.46 7.19
N ARG A 180 -8.20 15.74 6.70
CA ARG A 180 -9.24 16.27 5.82
C ARG A 180 -10.07 17.35 6.53
N LEU A 181 -10.61 17.05 7.73
CA LEU A 181 -11.39 18.02 8.52
C LEU A 181 -10.59 19.28 8.83
N HIS A 182 -9.31 19.13 9.19
CA HIS A 182 -8.42 20.26 9.43
C HIS A 182 -8.28 21.15 8.19
N ARG A 183 -8.06 20.52 7.02
CA ARG A 183 -7.95 21.25 5.75
C ARG A 183 -9.25 21.94 5.36
N ASP A 184 -10.39 21.29 5.57
CA ASP A 184 -11.71 21.84 5.25
C ASP A 184 -12.02 23.05 6.15
N LYS A 185 -11.57 23.04 7.43
CA LYS A 185 -11.81 24.10 8.39
C LYS A 185 -10.84 25.29 8.29
N TYR A 186 -9.54 25.01 8.10
CA TYR A 186 -8.47 26.00 8.18
C TYR A 186 -7.76 26.27 6.85
N GLY A 187 -8.15 25.57 5.78
CA GLY A 187 -7.50 25.66 4.48
C GLY A 187 -6.16 24.93 4.41
N ALA A 188 -5.49 25.10 3.28
CA ALA A 188 -4.19 24.47 3.03
C ALA A 188 -3.01 25.25 3.67
N GLU A 189 -3.26 26.46 4.19
CA GLU A 189 -2.21 27.32 4.74
C GLU A 189 -1.80 26.95 6.17
N MET A 190 -2.63 26.21 6.88
CA MET A 190 -2.37 25.76 8.26
C MET A 190 -1.89 24.32 8.28
N PHE A 191 -0.84 24.03 9.06
CA PHE A 191 -0.40 22.66 9.33
C PHE A 191 -1.21 22.04 10.47
N ILE A 192 -1.40 20.71 10.39
CA ILE A 192 -2.12 19.97 11.45
C ILE A 192 -1.14 19.50 12.54
N CYS A 193 -1.49 19.76 13.82
CA CYS A 193 -0.73 19.34 15.01
C CYS A 193 -1.64 18.82 16.13
N SER A 194 -2.91 18.48 15.83
CA SER A 194 -3.90 18.02 16.80
C SER A 194 -4.33 16.57 16.56
N GLY A 195 -5.03 15.96 17.54
CA GLY A 195 -5.45 14.57 17.44
C GLY A 195 -4.27 13.61 17.36
N LEU A 196 -4.29 12.66 16.44
CA LEU A 196 -3.19 11.71 16.21
C LEU A 196 -1.91 12.39 15.71
N TRP A 197 -2.04 13.53 15.02
CA TRP A 197 -0.92 14.31 14.51
C TRP A 197 -0.10 15.01 15.62
N ARG A 198 -0.60 15.06 16.82
CA ARG A 198 0.14 15.50 18.01
C ARG A 198 1.22 14.49 18.42
N TYR A 199 0.96 13.19 18.21
CA TYR A 199 1.84 12.10 18.65
C TYR A 199 2.83 11.64 17.58
N SER A 200 2.50 11.84 16.29
CA SER A 200 3.33 11.52 15.13
C SER A 200 3.05 12.52 14.01
N ARG A 201 4.08 12.90 13.25
CA ARG A 201 3.91 13.77 12.07
C ARG A 201 3.30 13.06 10.86
N HIS A 202 3.32 11.72 10.88
CA HIS A 202 2.71 10.88 9.83
C HIS A 202 1.99 9.67 10.45
N PRO A 203 0.93 9.89 11.26
CA PRO A 203 0.23 8.81 11.95
C PRO A 203 -0.49 7.85 10.99
N ASN A 204 -0.94 8.34 9.83
CA ASN A 204 -1.51 7.50 8.77
C ASN A 204 -0.49 6.50 8.22
N TYR A 205 0.77 6.89 8.01
CA TYR A 205 1.83 5.98 7.57
C TYR A 205 2.21 4.96 8.64
N PHE A 206 2.21 5.38 9.90
CA PHE A 206 2.37 4.45 11.01
C PHE A 206 1.25 3.40 11.00
N GLY A 207 -0.01 3.84 10.84
CA GLY A 207 -1.17 2.96 10.71
C GLY A 207 -1.03 1.96 9.57
N GLU A 208 -0.62 2.42 8.38
CA GLU A 208 -0.43 1.57 7.20
C GLU A 208 0.66 0.51 7.42
N ILE A 209 1.79 0.85 8.05
CA ILE A 209 2.85 -0.11 8.36
C ILE A 209 2.36 -1.17 9.35
N ILE A 210 1.64 -0.78 10.40
CA ILE A 210 1.05 -1.70 11.39
C ILE A 210 -0.02 -2.57 10.75
N PHE A 211 -0.83 -2.04 9.85
CA PHE A 211 -1.80 -2.82 9.07
C PHE A 211 -1.11 -3.94 8.28
N TRP A 212 -0.08 -3.62 7.50
CA TRP A 212 0.65 -4.62 6.72
C TRP A 212 1.41 -5.63 7.58
N LEU A 213 1.90 -5.22 8.75
CA LEU A 213 2.48 -6.15 9.72
C LEU A 213 1.42 -7.15 10.21
N GLY A 214 0.21 -6.67 10.52
CA GLY A 214 -0.91 -7.52 10.90
C GLY A 214 -1.31 -8.50 9.78
N ILE A 215 -1.41 -8.04 8.52
CA ILE A 215 -1.69 -8.89 7.36
C ILE A 215 -0.66 -10.02 7.23
N VAL A 216 0.63 -9.69 7.35
CA VAL A 216 1.70 -10.69 7.29
C VAL A 216 1.56 -11.71 8.42
N LEU A 217 1.33 -11.26 9.66
CA LEU A 217 1.17 -12.17 10.80
C LEU A 217 0.01 -13.15 10.62
N ILE A 218 -1.12 -12.71 10.07
CA ILE A 218 -2.25 -13.59 9.74
C ILE A 218 -1.88 -14.56 8.61
N ALA A 219 -1.07 -14.16 7.64
CA ALA A 219 -0.70 -15.00 6.51
C ALA A 219 0.40 -16.04 6.85
N LEU A 220 1.29 -15.74 7.82
CA LEU A 220 2.47 -16.54 8.17
C LEU A 220 2.18 -18.04 8.37
N PRO A 221 1.13 -18.48 9.12
CA PRO A 221 0.87 -19.91 9.32
C PRO A 221 0.52 -20.68 8.04
N ALA A 222 0.05 -19.99 6.99
CA ALA A 222 -0.26 -20.59 5.69
C ALA A 222 0.90 -20.56 4.70
N MET A 223 1.98 -19.84 5.02
CA MET A 223 3.18 -19.78 4.18
C MET A 223 4.01 -21.05 4.33
N SER A 224 4.73 -21.42 3.26
CA SER A 224 5.63 -22.56 3.25
C SER A 224 6.80 -22.31 2.28
N GLY A 225 7.95 -22.95 2.54
CA GLY A 225 9.11 -22.85 1.65
C GLY A 225 9.53 -21.40 1.37
N PHE A 226 9.72 -21.07 0.11
CA PHE A 226 10.15 -19.74 -0.30
C PHE A 226 9.06 -18.65 -0.18
N SER A 227 7.78 -19.01 0.04
CA SER A 227 6.71 -17.99 0.19
C SER A 227 6.88 -17.12 1.44
N TYR A 228 7.68 -17.54 2.44
CA TYR A 228 8.05 -16.72 3.59
C TYR A 228 8.74 -15.40 3.23
N ILE A 229 9.30 -15.27 2.01
CA ILE A 229 9.84 -14.00 1.53
C ILE A 229 8.78 -12.88 1.51
N SER A 230 7.49 -13.23 1.42
CA SER A 230 6.38 -12.28 1.49
C SER A 230 6.30 -11.55 2.86
N ALA A 231 6.97 -12.06 3.90
CA ALA A 231 7.06 -11.39 5.19
C ALA A 231 7.86 -10.08 5.15
N ILE A 232 8.53 -9.78 4.03
CA ILE A 232 9.25 -8.51 3.81
C ILE A 232 8.30 -7.30 3.67
N VAL A 233 7.00 -7.50 3.45
CA VAL A 233 6.04 -6.44 3.10
C VAL A 233 6.05 -5.26 4.09
N PRO A 234 6.01 -5.42 5.42
CA PRO A 234 6.03 -4.27 6.33
C PRO A 234 7.33 -3.46 6.21
N ILE A 235 8.47 -4.12 5.97
CA ILE A 235 9.76 -3.45 5.74
C ILE A 235 9.73 -2.70 4.41
N PHE A 236 9.19 -3.31 3.37
CA PHE A 236 9.04 -2.67 2.06
C PHE A 236 8.15 -1.41 2.16
N VAL A 237 6.98 -1.50 2.80
CA VAL A 237 6.07 -0.36 3.00
C VAL A 237 6.75 0.72 3.84
N TYR A 238 7.44 0.35 4.92
CA TYR A 238 8.22 1.30 5.72
C TYR A 238 9.25 2.05 4.87
N LEU A 239 10.06 1.35 4.07
CA LEU A 239 11.07 1.96 3.21
C LEU A 239 10.44 2.82 2.10
N LEU A 240 9.36 2.36 1.49
CA LEU A 240 8.63 3.11 0.47
C LEU A 240 8.12 4.44 1.04
N LEU A 241 7.45 4.41 2.19
CA LEU A 241 6.84 5.58 2.80
C LEU A 241 7.88 6.54 3.43
N THR A 242 9.04 6.04 3.89
CA THR A 242 10.02 6.88 4.57
C THR A 242 11.18 7.33 3.69
N ARG A 243 11.56 6.54 2.68
CA ARG A 243 12.78 6.80 1.88
C ARG A 243 12.51 7.15 0.42
N VAL A 244 11.41 6.65 -0.16
CA VAL A 244 11.16 6.76 -1.61
C VAL A 244 10.13 7.83 -1.93
N SER A 245 8.90 7.72 -1.45
CA SER A 245 7.77 8.53 -1.94
C SER A 245 6.99 9.30 -0.87
N GLY A 246 7.08 8.92 0.40
CA GLY A 246 6.21 9.44 1.46
C GLY A 246 6.79 10.63 2.22
N THR A 247 7.24 10.37 3.47
CA THR A 247 7.61 11.41 4.42
C THR A 247 8.65 12.38 3.87
N ARG A 248 9.67 11.86 3.14
CA ARG A 248 10.76 12.70 2.62
C ARG A 248 10.26 13.85 1.74
N LEU A 249 9.31 13.57 0.85
CA LEU A 249 8.74 14.58 -0.05
C LEU A 249 7.81 15.52 0.69
N LEU A 250 7.00 14.99 1.62
CA LEU A 250 6.06 15.78 2.41
C LEU A 250 6.77 16.71 3.39
N GLU A 251 7.81 16.24 4.09
CA GLU A 251 8.60 17.07 5.00
C GLU A 251 9.35 18.18 4.26
N LYS A 252 9.89 17.88 3.07
CA LYS A 252 10.52 18.92 2.23
C LYS A 252 9.50 19.99 1.81
N ALA A 253 8.32 19.59 1.36
CA ALA A 253 7.27 20.52 0.96
C ALA A 253 6.75 21.33 2.17
N ALA A 254 6.59 20.70 3.31
CA ALA A 254 6.18 21.35 4.56
C ALA A 254 7.24 22.36 5.06
N GLY A 255 8.53 22.00 4.99
CA GLY A 255 9.63 22.88 5.34
C GLY A 255 9.73 24.13 4.44
N ILE A 256 9.43 23.98 3.13
CA ILE A 256 9.36 25.13 2.21
C ILE A 256 8.18 26.04 2.58
N LYS A 257 7.04 25.46 2.99
CA LYS A 257 5.80 26.20 3.22
C LYS A 257 5.74 26.85 4.60
N TRP A 258 6.19 26.14 5.64
CA TRP A 258 6.02 26.54 7.06
C TRP A 258 7.34 26.62 7.82
N GLY A 259 8.50 26.44 7.16
CA GLY A 259 9.82 26.35 7.83
C GLY A 259 10.18 27.59 8.65
N ASP A 260 9.70 28.76 8.28
CA ASP A 260 9.94 30.02 8.99
C ASP A 260 8.93 30.29 10.13
N ASP A 261 7.89 29.46 10.27
CA ASP A 261 6.90 29.59 11.35
C ASP A 261 7.44 28.97 12.66
N PRO A 262 7.62 29.77 13.74
CA PRO A 262 8.10 29.26 15.02
C PRO A 262 7.24 28.15 15.62
N LEU A 263 5.93 28.16 15.37
CA LEU A 263 5.01 27.11 15.84
C LEU A 263 5.25 25.79 15.10
N TYR A 264 5.52 25.86 13.79
CA TYR A 264 5.87 24.69 13.01
C TYR A 264 7.23 24.12 13.43
N GLN A 265 8.24 24.98 13.64
CA GLN A 265 9.56 24.57 14.12
C GLN A 265 9.46 23.85 15.47
N LYS A 266 8.69 24.39 16.41
CA LYS A 266 8.41 23.76 17.70
C LYS A 266 7.70 22.41 17.52
N TYR A 267 6.70 22.33 16.67
CA TYR A 267 5.98 21.09 16.39
C TYR A 267 6.93 20.00 15.83
N VAL A 268 7.80 20.35 14.87
CA VAL A 268 8.79 19.42 14.30
C VAL A 268 9.80 18.95 15.34
N ALA A 269 10.22 19.83 16.25
CA ALA A 269 11.19 19.49 17.31
C ALA A 269 10.60 18.55 18.38
N GLU A 270 9.31 18.71 18.70
CA GLU A 270 8.64 17.98 19.79
C GLU A 270 7.97 16.68 19.31
N THR A 271 7.53 16.63 18.02
CA THR A 271 6.74 15.51 17.48
C THR A 271 7.59 14.64 16.57
N PRO A 272 7.72 13.33 16.89
CA PRO A 272 8.52 12.41 16.07
C PRO A 272 7.90 12.20 14.68
N LEU A 273 8.78 11.83 13.73
CA LEU A 273 8.40 11.68 12.33
C LEU A 273 7.31 10.61 12.11
N LEU A 274 7.48 9.42 12.71
CA LEU A 274 6.65 8.25 12.42
C LEU A 274 6.15 7.54 13.70
N TRP A 275 7.07 7.12 14.57
CA TRP A 275 6.73 6.33 15.76
C TRP A 275 6.08 7.22 16.82
N PRO A 276 4.82 6.95 17.22
CA PRO A 276 4.13 7.81 18.16
C PRO A 276 4.85 7.90 19.51
N LYS A 277 5.01 9.12 20.02
CA LYS A 277 5.51 9.36 21.38
C LYS A 277 4.31 9.69 22.27
N ILE A 278 4.04 8.83 23.25
CA ILE A 278 3.07 9.11 24.30
C ILE A 278 3.72 10.15 25.21
N GLN A 279 3.11 11.33 25.28
CA GLN A 279 3.53 12.41 26.17
C GLN A 279 2.83 12.29 27.52
#